data_dfdaaaf5b1671a662b73cd109e36e626
#
_entry.id   dfdaaaf5b1671a662b73cd109e36e626
#
_cell.length_a   1.000
_cell.length_b   1.000
_cell.length_c   1.000
_cell.angle_alpha   90.00
_cell.angle_beta   90.00
_cell.angle_gamma   90.00
#
_symmetry.space_group_name_H-M   'P 1'
#
loop_
_entity.id
_entity.type
_entity.pdbx_description
1 polymer ?
#
loop_
_entity_poly.entity_id
_entity_poly.type
_entity_poly.pdbx_seq_one_letter_code
_entity_poly.pdbx_strand_id
1 'polypeptide(L)'
;MDTRSTVIAFSQSEKIKAGLIWASQTIEMNNGMAEHDKNGSQQVIGALVSMVANEVQVALKMAPDERWEEALKHLNKALVMIHSNVAQEATFHISRTLSQVTSIGQTAMTKLVEQSVL
;
A
#
# COMPACT_ATOMS: atom_id res chain seq x y z
N MET A 1 -0.63 -18.06 -13.80
CA MET A 1 0.44 -17.62 -12.88
C MET A 1 1.10 -18.85 -12.28
N ASP A 2 2.41 -18.93 -12.30
CA ASP A 2 3.13 -20.05 -11.73
C ASP A 2 3.22 -19.95 -10.21
N THR A 3 3.66 -21.02 -9.57
CA THR A 3 3.75 -21.07 -8.10
C THR A 3 4.69 -20.01 -7.55
N ARG A 4 5.80 -19.75 -8.22
CA ARG A 4 6.76 -18.73 -7.79
C ARG A 4 6.12 -17.35 -7.76
N SER A 5 5.46 -16.96 -8.85
CA SER A 5 4.78 -15.66 -8.93
C SER A 5 3.67 -15.56 -7.90
N THR A 6 2.97 -16.65 -7.64
CA THR A 6 1.91 -16.69 -6.63
C THR A 6 2.46 -16.49 -5.23
N VAL A 7 3.60 -17.11 -4.88
CA VAL A 7 4.27 -16.92 -3.59
C VAL A 7 4.69 -15.45 -3.44
N ILE A 8 5.27 -14.87 -4.50
CA ILE A 8 5.71 -13.47 -4.49
C ILE A 8 4.50 -12.55 -4.29
N ALA A 9 3.41 -12.78 -5.02
CA ALA A 9 2.19 -11.99 -4.90
C ALA A 9 1.64 -12.04 -3.47
N PHE A 10 1.61 -13.21 -2.87
CA PHE A 10 1.16 -13.36 -1.49
C PHE A 10 2.06 -12.62 -0.51
N SER A 11 3.37 -12.85 -0.60
CA SER A 11 4.36 -12.23 0.28
C SER A 11 4.33 -10.71 0.19
N GLN A 12 4.31 -10.17 -1.03
CA GLN A 12 4.26 -8.73 -1.25
C GLN A 12 2.94 -8.13 -0.76
N SER A 13 1.81 -8.82 -0.98
CA SER A 13 0.53 -8.32 -0.51
C SER A 13 0.50 -8.21 1.03
N GLU A 14 1.05 -9.16 1.75
CA GLU A 14 1.12 -9.10 3.21
C GLU A 14 2.01 -7.94 3.70
N LYS A 15 3.17 -7.78 3.08
CA LYS A 15 4.11 -6.71 3.40
C LYS A 15 3.50 -5.33 3.13
N ILE A 16 2.92 -5.15 1.95
CA ILE A 16 2.34 -3.88 1.52
C ILE A 16 1.12 -3.55 2.37
N LYS A 17 0.29 -4.54 2.69
CA LYS A 17 -0.87 -4.36 3.55
C LYS A 17 -0.46 -3.81 4.92
N ALA A 18 0.59 -4.37 5.52
CA ALA A 18 1.11 -3.87 6.79
C ALA A 18 1.56 -2.41 6.67
N GLY A 19 2.28 -2.08 5.61
CA GLY A 19 2.74 -0.71 5.37
C GLY A 19 1.59 0.29 5.22
N LEU A 20 0.52 -0.12 4.54
CA LEU A 20 -0.67 0.71 4.36
C LEU A 20 -1.40 0.97 5.70
N ILE A 21 -1.46 -0.04 6.55
CA ILE A 21 -2.06 0.10 7.88
C ILE A 21 -1.24 1.09 8.72
N TRP A 22 0.09 0.98 8.69
CA TRP A 22 0.97 1.90 9.40
C TRP A 22 0.82 3.34 8.86
N ALA A 23 0.71 3.48 7.54
CA ALA A 23 0.50 4.79 6.91
C ALA A 23 -0.82 5.41 7.38
N SER A 24 -1.90 4.64 7.45
CA SER A 24 -3.19 5.12 7.94
C SER A 24 -3.10 5.59 9.38
N GLN A 25 -2.43 4.84 10.23
CA GLN A 25 -2.26 5.18 11.64
C GLN A 25 -1.43 6.46 11.81
N THR A 26 -0.37 6.62 11.02
CA THR A 26 0.47 7.82 11.09
C THR A 26 -0.27 9.06 10.59
N ILE A 27 -1.15 8.91 9.59
CA ILE A 27 -2.00 10.01 9.14
C ILE A 27 -2.95 10.45 10.28
N GLU A 28 -3.55 9.51 11.00
CA GLU A 28 -4.39 9.84 12.15
C GLU A 28 -3.60 10.58 13.24
N MET A 29 -2.38 10.14 13.51
CA MET A 29 -1.52 10.83 14.47
C MET A 29 -1.22 12.26 14.02
N ASN A 30 -0.96 12.47 12.73
CA ASN A 30 -0.74 13.80 12.17
C ASN A 30 -1.93 14.72 12.41
N ASN A 31 -3.15 14.21 12.24
CA ASN A 31 -4.36 15.00 12.43
C ASN A 31 -4.50 15.53 13.85
N GLY A 32 -3.95 14.84 14.84
CA GLY A 32 -3.98 15.25 16.24
C GLY A 32 -2.83 16.13 16.68
N MET A 33 -1.87 16.42 15.80
CA MET A 33 -0.70 17.21 16.13
C MET A 33 -0.97 18.72 16.09
N ALA A 34 -0.15 19.47 16.83
CA ALA A 34 -0.13 20.91 16.73
C ALA A 34 0.27 21.33 15.30
N GLU A 35 -0.24 22.49 14.85
CA GLU A 35 -0.04 22.94 13.48
C GLU A 35 1.44 23.04 13.09
N HIS A 36 2.29 23.51 14.00
CA HIS A 36 3.72 23.67 13.72
C HIS A 36 4.47 22.32 13.58
N ASP A 37 3.89 21.22 14.06
CA ASP A 37 4.49 19.88 13.96
C ASP A 37 4.02 19.13 12.71
N LYS A 38 2.91 19.55 12.11
CA LYS A 38 2.30 18.81 11.00
C LYS A 38 3.17 18.71 9.76
N ASN A 39 3.94 19.76 9.46
CA ASN A 39 4.77 19.76 8.27
C ASN A 39 5.85 18.67 8.32
N GLY A 40 6.55 18.55 9.44
CA GLY A 40 7.56 17.50 9.62
C GLY A 40 6.94 16.11 9.60
N SER A 41 5.81 15.95 10.27
CA SER A 41 5.06 14.69 10.29
C SER A 41 4.63 14.27 8.87
N GLN A 42 4.13 15.23 8.07
CA GLN A 42 3.71 14.93 6.69
C GLN A 42 4.88 14.50 5.82
N GLN A 43 6.07 15.03 6.04
CA GLN A 43 7.26 14.60 5.32
C GLN A 43 7.59 13.13 5.63
N VAL A 44 7.49 12.74 6.88
CA VAL A 44 7.73 11.35 7.30
C VAL A 44 6.68 10.42 6.71
N ILE A 45 5.41 10.82 6.76
CA ILE A 45 4.31 10.04 6.18
C ILE A 45 4.51 9.87 4.68
N GLY A 46 4.89 10.95 3.98
CA GLY A 46 5.18 10.90 2.55
C GLY A 46 6.31 9.93 2.24
N ALA A 47 7.36 9.91 3.04
CA ALA A 47 8.45 8.96 2.88
C ALA A 47 7.96 7.51 3.07
N LEU A 48 7.15 7.26 4.09
CA LEU A 48 6.59 5.93 4.34
C LEU A 48 5.72 5.46 3.18
N VAL A 49 4.82 6.31 2.69
CA VAL A 49 3.94 5.96 1.57
C VAL A 49 4.76 5.74 0.30
N SER A 50 5.83 6.52 0.09
CA SER A 50 6.74 6.30 -1.05
C SER A 50 7.43 4.94 -0.96
N MET A 51 7.82 4.50 0.23
CA MET A 51 8.40 3.18 0.43
C MET A 51 7.39 2.08 0.08
N VAL A 52 6.13 2.26 0.46
CA VAL A 52 5.08 1.32 0.10
C VAL A 52 4.87 1.29 -1.42
N ALA A 53 4.86 2.46 -2.07
CA ALA A 53 4.73 2.56 -3.52
C ALA A 53 5.88 1.84 -4.24
N ASN A 54 7.10 1.93 -3.73
CA ASN A 54 8.23 1.20 -4.28
C ASN A 54 8.02 -0.30 -4.20
N GLU A 55 7.47 -0.80 -3.10
CA GLU A 55 7.16 -2.23 -2.97
C GLU A 55 6.06 -2.67 -3.93
N VAL A 56 5.09 -1.81 -4.21
CA VAL A 56 4.07 -2.10 -5.23
C VAL A 56 4.72 -2.22 -6.61
N GLN A 57 5.68 -1.35 -6.93
CA GLN A 57 6.40 -1.43 -8.20
C GLN A 57 7.19 -2.73 -8.32
N VAL A 58 7.81 -3.17 -7.23
CA VAL A 58 8.52 -4.46 -7.19
C VAL A 58 7.54 -5.61 -7.46
N ALA A 59 6.39 -5.58 -6.79
CA ALA A 59 5.36 -6.61 -6.98
C ALA A 59 4.84 -6.62 -8.42
N LEU A 60 4.60 -5.46 -9.00
CA LEU A 60 4.13 -5.35 -10.38
C LEU A 60 5.13 -5.95 -11.37
N LYS A 61 6.42 -5.74 -11.12
CA LYS A 61 7.48 -6.26 -11.97
C LYS A 61 7.63 -7.78 -11.84
N MET A 62 7.53 -8.32 -10.62
CA MET A 62 7.84 -9.71 -10.33
C MET A 62 6.64 -10.64 -10.41
N ALA A 63 5.44 -10.13 -10.19
CA ALA A 63 4.19 -10.89 -10.22
C ALA A 63 3.09 -9.99 -10.82
N PRO A 64 3.13 -9.72 -12.14
CA PRO A 64 2.23 -8.75 -12.78
C PRO A 64 0.76 -9.06 -12.54
N ASP A 65 0.00 -8.02 -12.24
CA ASP A 65 -1.44 -8.07 -12.02
C ASP A 65 -1.98 -6.64 -12.15
N GLU A 66 -3.08 -6.47 -12.87
CA GLU A 66 -3.68 -5.15 -13.08
C GLU A 66 -3.99 -4.44 -11.77
N ARG A 67 -4.30 -5.20 -10.72
CA ARG A 67 -4.62 -4.63 -9.41
C ARG A 67 -3.42 -3.93 -8.79
N TRP A 68 -2.18 -4.35 -9.09
CA TRP A 68 -0.98 -3.61 -8.67
C TRP A 68 -0.91 -2.24 -9.35
N GLU A 69 -1.28 -2.17 -10.62
CA GLU A 69 -1.32 -0.90 -11.36
C GLU A 69 -2.35 0.05 -10.76
N GLU A 70 -3.54 -0.45 -10.42
CA GLU A 70 -4.57 0.35 -9.78
C GLU A 70 -4.14 0.81 -8.38
N ALA A 71 -3.50 -0.09 -7.62
CA ALA A 71 -2.95 0.24 -6.32
C ALA A 71 -1.94 1.38 -6.42
N LEU A 72 -1.05 1.32 -7.41
CA LEU A 72 -0.04 2.35 -7.61
C LEU A 72 -0.66 3.71 -7.95
N LYS A 73 -1.71 3.72 -8.79
CA LYS A 73 -2.43 4.96 -9.12
C LYS A 73 -3.00 5.62 -7.85
N HIS A 74 -3.62 4.84 -6.99
CA HIS A 74 -4.18 5.37 -5.74
C HIS A 74 -3.09 5.87 -4.80
N LEU A 75 -1.97 5.15 -4.70
CA LEU A 75 -0.84 5.60 -3.88
C LEU A 75 -0.24 6.90 -4.39
N ASN A 76 -0.12 7.06 -5.70
CA ASN A 76 0.38 8.30 -6.27
C ASN A 76 -0.56 9.49 -5.96
N LYS A 77 -1.87 9.28 -5.99
CA LYS A 77 -2.84 10.29 -5.59
C LYS A 77 -2.71 10.63 -4.09
N ALA A 78 -2.53 9.60 -3.27
CA ALA A 78 -2.30 9.80 -1.82
C ALA A 78 -1.06 10.66 -1.59
N LEU A 79 0.03 10.39 -2.30
CA LEU A 79 1.27 11.16 -2.18
C LEU A 79 1.07 12.63 -2.56
N VAL A 80 0.32 12.92 -3.63
CA VAL A 80 -0.01 14.30 -4.01
C VAL A 80 -0.73 15.00 -2.85
N MET A 81 -1.69 14.34 -2.24
CA MET A 81 -2.45 14.93 -1.13
C MET A 81 -1.57 15.16 0.10
N ILE A 82 -0.71 14.22 0.43
CA ILE A 82 0.21 14.35 1.56
C ILE A 82 1.15 15.54 1.34
N HIS A 83 1.73 15.65 0.15
CA HIS A 83 2.66 16.73 -0.18
C HIS A 83 1.96 18.08 -0.31
N SER A 84 0.65 18.09 -0.50
CA SER A 84 -0.15 19.31 -0.56
C SER A 84 -0.75 19.72 0.79
N ASN A 85 -0.27 19.11 1.87
CA ASN A 85 -0.71 19.39 3.25
C ASN A 85 -2.17 19.04 3.52
N VAL A 86 -2.73 18.09 2.77
CA VAL A 86 -4.08 17.55 2.98
C VAL A 86 -4.01 16.04 3.22
N ALA A 87 -3.10 15.63 4.10
CA ALA A 87 -2.85 14.23 4.39
C ALA A 87 -4.12 13.46 4.77
N GLN A 88 -5.05 14.13 5.46
CA GLN A 88 -6.31 13.51 5.86
C GLN A 88 -7.11 13.01 4.65
N GLU A 89 -7.05 13.71 3.52
CA GLU A 89 -7.75 13.31 2.31
C GLU A 89 -7.10 12.11 1.62
N ALA A 90 -5.83 11.86 1.92
CA ALA A 90 -5.12 10.69 1.39
C ALA A 90 -5.71 9.37 1.89
N THR A 91 -6.39 9.38 3.04
CA THR A 91 -6.98 8.18 3.66
C THR A 91 -7.88 7.42 2.69
N PHE A 92 -8.68 8.13 1.89
CA PHE A 92 -9.53 7.51 0.90
C PHE A 92 -8.72 6.65 -0.09
N HIS A 93 -7.62 7.22 -0.59
CA HIS A 93 -6.76 6.51 -1.56
C HIS A 93 -5.97 5.38 -0.91
N ILE A 94 -5.58 5.53 0.35
CA ILE A 94 -4.94 4.44 1.11
C ILE A 94 -5.91 3.27 1.26
N SER A 95 -7.18 3.55 1.59
CA SER A 95 -8.22 2.51 1.70
C SER A 95 -8.47 1.80 0.38
N ARG A 96 -8.50 2.54 -0.73
CA ARG A 96 -8.65 1.94 -2.07
C ARG A 96 -7.49 1.04 -2.40
N THR A 97 -6.27 1.48 -2.10
CA THR A 97 -5.06 0.67 -2.30
C THR A 97 -5.16 -0.61 -1.46
N LEU A 98 -5.56 -0.50 -0.21
CA LEU A 98 -5.67 -1.65 0.69
C LEU A 98 -6.67 -2.69 0.15
N SER A 99 -7.79 -2.25 -0.42
CA SER A 99 -8.76 -3.16 -1.04
C SER A 99 -8.14 -3.94 -2.19
N GLN A 100 -7.39 -3.29 -3.08
CA GLN A 100 -6.74 -3.95 -4.21
C GLN A 100 -5.69 -4.96 -3.71
N VAL A 101 -4.88 -4.57 -2.75
CA VAL A 101 -3.81 -5.41 -2.20
C VAL A 101 -4.40 -6.63 -1.49
N THR A 102 -5.46 -6.44 -0.72
CA THR A 102 -6.16 -7.54 -0.04
C THR A 102 -6.72 -8.53 -1.05
N SER A 103 -7.31 -8.03 -2.14
CA SER A 103 -7.84 -8.88 -3.21
C SER A 103 -6.75 -9.73 -3.87
N ILE A 104 -5.58 -9.14 -4.14
CA ILE A 104 -4.43 -9.88 -4.70
C ILE A 104 -3.99 -10.96 -3.74
N GLY A 105 -3.86 -10.63 -2.46
CA GLY A 105 -3.45 -11.56 -1.42
C GLY A 105 -4.39 -12.74 -1.27
N GLN A 106 -5.70 -12.49 -1.32
CA GLN A 106 -6.71 -13.55 -1.23
C GLN A 106 -6.65 -14.50 -2.44
N THR A 107 -6.49 -13.93 -3.64
CA THR A 107 -6.34 -14.75 -4.85
C THR A 107 -5.11 -15.64 -4.75
N ALA A 108 -3.98 -15.07 -4.31
CA ALA A 108 -2.73 -15.81 -4.17
C ALA A 108 -2.86 -16.91 -3.10
N MET A 109 -3.44 -16.59 -1.95
CA MET A 109 -3.64 -17.55 -0.87
C MET A 109 -4.48 -18.75 -1.35
N THR A 110 -5.59 -18.47 -2.05
CA THR A 110 -6.47 -19.52 -2.58
C THR A 110 -5.69 -20.45 -3.49
N LYS A 111 -4.89 -19.90 -4.40
CA LYS A 111 -4.08 -20.71 -5.30
C LYS A 111 -3.05 -21.55 -4.57
N LEU A 112 -2.38 -20.98 -3.57
CA LEU A 112 -1.38 -21.71 -2.80
C LEU A 112 -2.00 -22.88 -2.01
N VAL A 113 -3.19 -22.68 -1.47
CA VAL A 113 -3.92 -23.76 -0.80
C VAL A 113 -4.30 -24.86 -1.80
N GLU A 114 -4.82 -24.50 -2.97
CA GLU A 114 -5.17 -25.44 -4.03
C GLU A 114 -3.97 -26.25 -4.50
N GLN A 115 -2.79 -25.64 -4.52
CA GLN A 115 -1.54 -26.29 -4.93
C GLN A 115 -0.87 -27.03 -3.79
N SER A 116 -1.50 -27.09 -2.63
CA SER A 116 -0.96 -27.75 -1.43
C SER A 116 0.38 -27.16 -0.96
N VAL A 117 0.59 -25.88 -1.22
CA VAL A 117 1.79 -25.16 -0.75
C VAL A 117 1.57 -24.62 0.67
N LEU A 118 0.33 -24.29 0.99
CA LEU A 118 -0.06 -23.83 2.32
C LEU A 118 -1.07 -24.77 2.98
#